data_32b172499293bf39046c17cd906593b2
#
_entry.id   32b172499293bf39046c17cd906593b2
#
_cell.length_a   1.000
_cell.length_b   1.000
_cell.length_c   1.000
_cell.angle_alpha   90.00
_cell.angle_beta   90.00
_cell.angle_gamma   90.00
#
_symmetry.space_group_name_H-M   'P 1'
#
loop_
_entity.id
_entity.type
_entity.pdbx_description
1 polymer ?
#
loop_
_entity_poly.entity_id
_entity_poly.type
_entity_poly.pdbx_seq_one_letter_code
_entity_poly.pdbx_strand_id
1 'polypeptide(L)'
;IPEGSRAITGISCAYLVEHMERDNEGFSQMGSEGATWVGESVFSNTDHVFQNMGDGTYIHSGILSIRHAVAAKTKMTFKILYNDAVALTGGQALDGLPTVAQMSKQLEAEGVEEIAIITDEIEKYSDRGGFAKNSKVYDRKNIIDVQIELSKINGTTVIIYDQTCAAEKRRRRKKGILEEPKKKIFINKDLCEGCGDCGIQSNCVSIAPVETEYGRKRQIDQSSCNKDYTCVDGFCPSFVSLEGDIRLKKNYDDNLINKINSKIDDPKLPQINKSFGIMIAGI
;
A
#
# COMPACT_ATOMS: atom_id res chain seq x y z
N ILE A 1 8.87 -9.47 3.66
CA ILE A 1 10.02 -10.18 3.08
C ILE A 1 10.19 -11.52 3.77
N PRO A 2 10.87 -12.50 3.17
CA PRO A 2 11.24 -13.75 3.84
C PRO A 2 12.11 -13.51 5.08
N GLU A 3 11.99 -14.37 6.08
CA GLU A 3 12.79 -14.30 7.30
C GLU A 3 14.28 -14.37 6.99
N GLY A 4 15.08 -13.56 7.67
CA GLY A 4 16.53 -13.45 7.45
C GLY A 4 16.96 -12.69 6.19
N SER A 5 16.01 -12.13 5.44
CA SER A 5 16.32 -11.28 4.27
C SER A 5 16.56 -9.84 4.68
N ARG A 6 17.35 -9.10 3.89
CA ARG A 6 17.52 -7.64 3.96
C ARG A 6 16.59 -6.93 2.98
N ALA A 7 16.03 -5.81 3.40
CA ALA A 7 15.30 -4.91 2.51
C ALA A 7 15.77 -3.46 2.67
N ILE A 8 15.68 -2.71 1.58
CA ILE A 8 15.90 -1.27 1.54
C ILE A 8 14.66 -0.64 0.93
N THR A 9 14.27 0.53 1.39
CA THR A 9 13.12 1.22 0.83
C THR A 9 13.51 2.46 0.04
N GLY A 10 12.61 2.96 -0.79
CA GLY A 10 12.70 4.23 -1.48
C GLY A 10 11.68 5.22 -0.92
N ILE A 11 11.70 6.45 -1.43
CA ILE A 11 10.71 7.48 -1.09
C ILE A 11 9.37 7.16 -1.75
N SER A 12 8.52 6.45 -1.02
CA SER A 12 7.16 6.04 -1.40
C SER A 12 6.38 5.70 -0.14
N CYS A 13 5.17 5.15 -0.27
CA CYS A 13 4.46 4.61 0.89
C CYS A 13 5.26 3.52 1.63
N ALA A 14 6.19 2.84 0.95
CA ALA A 14 7.10 1.87 1.57
C ALA A 14 8.03 2.51 2.60
N TYR A 15 8.33 3.82 2.51
CA TYR A 15 9.12 4.53 3.51
C TYR A 15 8.57 4.40 4.93
N LEU A 16 7.25 4.24 5.08
CA LEU A 16 6.63 4.09 6.40
C LEU A 16 7.13 2.85 7.17
N VAL A 17 7.73 1.87 6.48
CA VAL A 17 8.32 0.70 7.13
C VAL A 17 9.53 1.03 8.01
N GLU A 18 10.20 2.17 7.79
CA GLU A 18 11.28 2.68 8.64
C GLU A 18 10.85 2.90 10.10
N HIS A 19 9.54 3.13 10.31
CA HIS A 19 8.96 3.33 11.64
C HIS A 19 8.38 2.05 12.25
N MET A 20 8.65 0.90 11.64
CA MET A 20 8.15 -0.42 12.05
C MET A 20 9.33 -1.33 12.35
N GLU A 21 9.17 -2.22 13.34
CA GLU A 21 10.13 -3.30 13.61
C GLU A 21 10.04 -4.36 12.49
N ARG A 22 10.70 -4.10 11.38
CA ARG A 22 10.79 -4.96 10.20
C ARG A 22 12.23 -4.95 9.69
N ASP A 23 12.63 -6.00 8.99
CA ASP A 23 13.99 -6.16 8.45
C ASP A 23 14.26 -5.18 7.28
N ASN A 24 14.16 -3.88 7.56
CA ASN A 24 14.42 -2.81 6.62
C ASN A 24 15.63 -2.01 7.09
N GLU A 25 16.60 -1.83 6.23
CA GLU A 25 17.88 -1.20 6.53
C GLU A 25 18.06 0.10 5.76
N GLY A 26 17.29 1.11 6.15
CA GLY A 26 17.41 2.43 5.58
C GLY A 26 16.66 2.65 4.28
N PHE A 27 16.83 3.85 3.73
CA PHE A 27 16.12 4.30 2.54
C PHE A 27 17.04 5.12 1.63
N SER A 28 16.64 5.26 0.37
CA SER A 28 17.31 6.09 -0.62
C SER A 28 16.34 7.07 -1.28
N GLN A 29 16.86 8.17 -1.81
CA GLN A 29 16.09 9.16 -2.55
C GLN A 29 15.56 8.57 -3.87
N MET A 30 14.51 9.22 -4.42
CA MET A 30 13.92 8.83 -5.69
C MET A 30 14.97 8.80 -6.81
N GLY A 31 15.07 7.67 -7.47
CA GLY A 31 16.00 7.43 -8.58
C GLY A 31 17.35 6.84 -8.19
N SER A 32 17.61 6.63 -6.88
CA SER A 32 18.82 5.92 -6.43
C SER A 32 18.51 4.62 -5.70
N GLU A 33 17.26 4.15 -5.79
CA GLU A 33 16.85 2.89 -5.18
C GLU A 33 17.72 1.74 -5.70
N GLY A 34 18.34 1.01 -4.78
CA GLY A 34 19.23 -0.10 -5.09
C GLY A 34 20.66 0.29 -5.46
N ALA A 35 20.96 1.56 -5.76
CA ALA A 35 22.32 2.00 -6.11
C ALA A 35 23.32 1.77 -4.97
N THR A 36 22.88 1.95 -3.72
CA THR A 36 23.68 1.66 -2.54
C THR A 36 24.10 0.19 -2.50
N TRP A 37 23.15 -0.71 -2.74
CA TRP A 37 23.42 -2.15 -2.75
C TRP A 37 24.34 -2.56 -3.90
N VAL A 38 24.21 -1.96 -5.09
CA VAL A 38 25.11 -2.23 -6.20
C VAL A 38 26.57 -1.98 -5.79
N GLY A 39 26.84 -0.89 -5.05
CA GLY A 39 28.17 -0.61 -4.53
C GLY A 39 28.59 -1.49 -3.35
N GLU A 40 27.67 -1.77 -2.44
CA GLU A 40 27.92 -2.54 -1.21
C GLU A 40 28.12 -4.04 -1.49
N SER A 41 27.38 -4.59 -2.46
CA SER A 41 27.31 -6.03 -2.72
C SER A 41 28.67 -6.70 -2.95
N VAL A 42 29.64 -5.97 -3.51
CA VAL A 42 30.99 -6.49 -3.77
C VAL A 42 31.85 -6.62 -2.50
N PHE A 43 31.41 -6.02 -1.41
CA PHE A 43 32.11 -6.02 -0.11
C PHE A 43 31.31 -6.71 1.01
N SER A 44 30.07 -7.09 0.73
CA SER A 44 29.16 -7.67 1.71
C SER A 44 29.14 -9.21 1.67
N ASN A 45 28.94 -9.83 2.83
CA ASN A 45 28.63 -11.24 2.92
C ASN A 45 27.13 -11.56 2.67
N THR A 46 26.30 -10.54 2.55
CA THR A 46 24.89 -10.70 2.18
C THR A 46 24.79 -11.06 0.70
N ASP A 47 24.06 -12.13 0.40
CA ASP A 47 23.97 -12.64 -0.96
C ASP A 47 22.92 -11.89 -1.80
N HIS A 48 21.86 -11.37 -1.17
CA HIS A 48 20.70 -10.79 -1.86
C HIS A 48 20.00 -9.72 -1.02
N VAL A 49 19.44 -8.71 -1.68
CA VAL A 49 18.65 -7.63 -1.05
C VAL A 49 17.35 -7.39 -1.83
N PHE A 50 16.28 -7.09 -1.10
CA PHE A 50 15.03 -6.57 -1.67
C PHE A 50 15.02 -5.04 -1.65
N GLN A 51 14.76 -4.41 -2.79
CA GLN A 51 14.61 -2.97 -2.90
C GLN A 51 13.16 -2.59 -3.19
N ASN A 52 12.49 -1.93 -2.25
CA ASN A 52 11.14 -1.41 -2.48
C ASN A 52 11.18 -0.08 -3.24
N MET A 53 10.25 0.10 -4.18
CA MET A 53 10.14 1.27 -5.05
C MET A 53 8.66 1.56 -5.32
N GLY A 54 8.25 2.82 -5.31
CA GLY A 54 6.91 3.22 -5.75
C GLY A 54 6.80 3.30 -7.26
N ASP A 55 5.60 3.18 -7.79
CA ASP A 55 5.30 3.34 -9.23
C ASP A 55 5.62 4.75 -9.72
N GLY A 56 5.32 5.78 -8.93
CA GLY A 56 5.73 7.16 -9.23
C GLY A 56 7.23 7.33 -9.33
N THR A 57 8.01 6.69 -8.44
CA THR A 57 9.46 6.68 -8.52
C THR A 57 9.95 5.94 -9.76
N TYR A 58 9.36 4.79 -10.08
CA TYR A 58 9.71 4.02 -11.26
C TYR A 58 9.65 4.87 -12.54
N ILE A 59 8.55 5.62 -12.73
CA ILE A 59 8.37 6.49 -13.90
C ILE A 59 9.33 7.66 -13.87
N HIS A 60 9.46 8.31 -12.71
CA HIS A 60 10.29 9.51 -12.58
C HIS A 60 11.76 9.23 -12.90
N SER A 61 12.33 8.20 -12.26
CA SER A 61 13.78 7.94 -12.36
C SER A 61 14.21 6.53 -11.98
N GLY A 62 13.34 5.74 -11.34
CA GLY A 62 13.68 4.43 -10.77
C GLY A 62 14.11 3.39 -11.82
N ILE A 63 13.64 3.52 -13.06
CA ILE A 63 14.09 2.65 -14.16
C ILE A 63 15.60 2.75 -14.40
N LEU A 64 16.21 3.91 -14.16
CA LEU A 64 17.67 4.09 -14.30
C LEU A 64 18.44 3.29 -13.26
N SER A 65 17.90 3.17 -12.04
CA SER A 65 18.49 2.35 -10.98
C SER A 65 18.43 0.87 -11.32
N ILE A 66 17.31 0.41 -11.89
CA ILE A 66 17.16 -0.99 -12.35
C ILE A 66 18.18 -1.27 -13.47
N ARG A 67 18.28 -0.38 -14.46
CA ARG A 67 19.29 -0.47 -15.54
C ARG A 67 20.70 -0.56 -14.98
N HIS A 68 21.03 0.26 -13.96
CA HIS A 68 22.34 0.23 -13.30
C HIS A 68 22.59 -1.13 -12.65
N ALA A 69 21.63 -1.67 -11.89
CA ALA A 69 21.75 -2.97 -11.25
C ALA A 69 21.93 -4.12 -12.26
N VAL A 70 21.17 -4.10 -13.35
CA VAL A 70 21.31 -5.07 -14.46
C VAL A 70 22.69 -4.98 -15.10
N ALA A 71 23.16 -3.76 -15.42
CA ALA A 71 24.48 -3.55 -16.02
C ALA A 71 25.61 -4.05 -15.11
N ALA A 72 25.46 -3.87 -13.80
CA ALA A 72 26.40 -4.36 -12.79
C ALA A 72 26.23 -5.85 -12.45
N LYS A 73 25.23 -6.54 -13.04
CA LYS A 73 24.87 -7.95 -12.74
C LYS A 73 24.65 -8.20 -11.24
N THR A 74 24.07 -7.23 -10.56
CA THR A 74 23.86 -7.30 -9.11
C THR A 74 22.72 -8.26 -8.79
N LYS A 75 22.96 -9.16 -7.84
CA LYS A 75 21.94 -10.08 -7.32
C LYS A 75 21.03 -9.34 -6.35
N MET A 76 19.84 -8.97 -6.82
CA MET A 76 18.82 -8.26 -6.04
C MET A 76 17.44 -8.37 -6.68
N THR A 77 16.41 -8.11 -5.87
CA THR A 77 15.02 -8.04 -6.34
C THR A 77 14.43 -6.66 -6.07
N PHE A 78 14.07 -5.93 -7.12
CA PHE A 78 13.25 -4.74 -6.98
C PHE A 78 11.78 -5.11 -6.78
N LYS A 79 11.09 -4.43 -5.89
CA LYS A 79 9.64 -4.54 -5.69
C LYS A 79 8.99 -3.22 -6.04
N ILE A 80 8.36 -3.14 -7.20
CA ILE A 80 7.63 -1.98 -7.66
C ILE A 80 6.21 -2.06 -7.11
N LEU A 81 5.87 -1.14 -6.22
CA LEU A 81 4.55 -1.05 -5.61
C LEU A 81 3.62 -0.27 -6.53
N TYR A 82 2.99 -0.97 -7.45
CA TYR A 82 2.06 -0.40 -8.42
C TYR A 82 0.68 -0.24 -7.78
N ASN A 83 0.27 1.00 -7.52
CA ASN A 83 -0.98 1.30 -6.85
C ASN A 83 -1.91 2.23 -7.62
N ASP A 84 -1.56 2.56 -8.86
CA ASP A 84 -2.37 3.34 -9.80
C ASP A 84 -2.67 4.78 -9.32
N ALA A 85 -1.86 5.31 -8.40
CA ALA A 85 -2.01 6.67 -7.90
C ALA A 85 -0.77 7.15 -7.14
N VAL A 86 -0.55 8.46 -7.07
CA VAL A 86 0.42 9.05 -6.13
C VAL A 86 -0.20 9.02 -4.73
N ALA A 87 -0.18 7.84 -4.10
CA ALA A 87 -0.93 7.58 -2.88
C ALA A 87 -0.43 8.40 -1.69
N LEU A 88 0.88 8.64 -1.61
CA LEU A 88 1.52 9.38 -0.50
C LEU A 88 1.02 10.82 -0.38
N THR A 89 0.74 11.49 -1.49
CA THR A 89 0.37 12.91 -1.54
C THR A 89 -1.12 13.16 -1.75
N GLY A 90 -1.97 12.14 -1.69
CA GLY A 90 -3.41 12.30 -1.71
C GLY A 90 -4.14 11.56 -2.84
N GLY A 91 -3.44 10.76 -3.63
CA GLY A 91 -4.06 9.90 -4.65
C GLY A 91 -4.28 10.63 -5.98
N GLN A 92 -3.34 11.48 -6.38
CA GLN A 92 -3.33 12.08 -7.71
C GLN A 92 -3.06 11.00 -8.77
N ALA A 93 -3.67 11.14 -9.93
CA ALA A 93 -3.31 10.33 -11.10
C ALA A 93 -1.87 10.65 -11.53
N LEU A 94 -1.16 9.63 -12.00
CA LEU A 94 0.17 9.79 -12.61
C LEU A 94 0.01 9.97 -14.12
N ASP A 95 0.50 11.09 -14.62
CA ASP A 95 0.58 11.30 -16.07
C ASP A 95 1.62 10.35 -16.67
N GLY A 96 1.19 9.61 -17.69
CA GLY A 96 2.08 8.70 -18.42
C GLY A 96 2.46 7.41 -17.67
N LEU A 97 1.71 7.01 -16.63
CA LEU A 97 1.93 5.73 -15.96
C LEU A 97 1.76 4.57 -16.96
N PRO A 98 2.80 3.78 -17.21
CA PRO A 98 2.65 2.60 -18.05
C PRO A 98 1.79 1.56 -17.35
N THR A 99 1.03 0.80 -18.11
CA THR A 99 0.32 -0.37 -17.60
C THR A 99 1.32 -1.42 -17.12
N VAL A 100 0.87 -2.33 -16.24
CA VAL A 100 1.71 -3.44 -15.75
C VAL A 100 2.30 -4.26 -16.91
N ALA A 101 1.54 -4.47 -17.99
CA ALA A 101 2.01 -5.15 -19.19
C ALA A 101 3.13 -4.36 -19.91
N GLN A 102 2.98 -3.05 -20.05
CA GLN A 102 4.02 -2.19 -20.63
C GLN A 102 5.28 -2.15 -19.76
N MET A 103 5.11 -2.06 -18.42
CA MET A 103 6.24 -2.12 -17.47
C MET A 103 7.00 -3.44 -17.59
N SER A 104 6.30 -4.56 -17.68
CA SER A 104 6.95 -5.87 -17.82
C SER A 104 7.82 -5.93 -19.09
N LYS A 105 7.32 -5.43 -20.22
CA LYS A 105 8.09 -5.38 -21.48
C LYS A 105 9.27 -4.42 -21.41
N GLN A 106 9.13 -3.29 -20.73
CA GLN A 106 10.22 -2.36 -20.51
C GLN A 106 11.33 -3.00 -19.69
N LEU A 107 10.96 -3.71 -18.61
CA LEU A 107 11.89 -4.43 -17.74
C LEU A 107 12.59 -5.60 -18.47
N GLU A 108 11.86 -6.33 -19.33
CA GLU A 108 12.45 -7.34 -20.22
C GLU A 108 13.49 -6.72 -21.16
N ALA A 109 13.17 -5.58 -21.76
CA ALA A 109 14.08 -4.86 -22.65
C ALA A 109 15.32 -4.28 -21.93
N GLU A 110 15.21 -3.97 -20.64
CA GLU A 110 16.35 -3.58 -19.80
C GLU A 110 17.27 -4.76 -19.44
N GLY A 111 16.81 -5.99 -19.63
CA GLY A 111 17.57 -7.20 -19.33
C GLY A 111 17.36 -7.77 -17.93
N VAL A 112 16.22 -7.50 -17.31
CA VAL A 112 15.83 -8.13 -16.05
C VAL A 112 15.65 -9.64 -16.26
N GLU A 113 16.21 -10.46 -15.35
CA GLU A 113 16.25 -11.92 -15.52
C GLU A 113 14.85 -12.56 -15.41
N GLU A 114 14.08 -12.23 -14.39
CA GLU A 114 12.72 -12.71 -14.19
C GLU A 114 11.84 -11.63 -13.60
N ILE A 115 10.55 -11.59 -14.02
CA ILE A 115 9.56 -10.63 -13.59
C ILE A 115 8.37 -11.37 -12.99
N ALA A 116 8.07 -11.10 -11.72
CA ALA A 116 6.86 -11.61 -11.08
C ALA A 116 5.82 -10.49 -10.97
N ILE A 117 4.62 -10.74 -11.46
CA ILE A 117 3.47 -9.85 -11.31
C ILE A 117 2.61 -10.45 -10.20
N ILE A 118 2.46 -9.73 -9.10
CA ILE A 118 1.70 -10.20 -7.93
C ILE A 118 0.50 -9.29 -7.74
N THR A 119 -0.70 -9.86 -7.63
CA THR A 119 -1.94 -9.10 -7.51
C THR A 119 -2.93 -9.75 -6.54
N ASP A 120 -3.83 -8.96 -5.97
CA ASP A 120 -5.00 -9.45 -5.21
C ASP A 120 -6.22 -9.75 -6.12
N GLU A 121 -6.13 -9.41 -7.42
CA GLU A 121 -7.19 -9.58 -8.42
C GLU A 121 -6.66 -10.34 -9.63
N ILE A 122 -6.36 -11.65 -9.46
CA ILE A 122 -5.69 -12.46 -10.49
C ILE A 122 -6.50 -12.56 -11.79
N GLU A 123 -7.82 -12.47 -11.71
CA GLU A 123 -8.74 -12.50 -12.85
C GLU A 123 -8.54 -11.30 -13.79
N LYS A 124 -8.02 -10.18 -13.28
CA LYS A 124 -7.64 -9.00 -14.06
C LYS A 124 -6.66 -9.34 -15.18
N TYR A 125 -5.90 -10.40 -15.01
CA TYR A 125 -4.86 -10.87 -15.92
C TYR A 125 -5.15 -12.24 -16.54
N SER A 126 -6.42 -12.61 -16.65
CA SER A 126 -6.87 -13.87 -17.29
C SER A 126 -6.43 -13.95 -18.76
N ASP A 127 -6.49 -12.81 -19.47
CA ASP A 127 -5.87 -12.67 -20.80
C ASP A 127 -4.43 -12.18 -20.61
N ARG A 128 -3.48 -13.13 -20.65
CA ARG A 128 -2.04 -12.83 -20.53
C ARG A 128 -1.45 -12.18 -21.79
N GLY A 129 -2.25 -11.71 -22.71
CA GLY A 129 -1.81 -11.00 -23.89
C GLY A 129 -1.06 -9.72 -23.52
N GLY A 130 0.13 -9.56 -24.06
CA GLY A 130 0.88 -8.32 -23.95
C GLY A 130 1.90 -8.19 -22.85
N PHE A 131 2.10 -9.21 -21.99
CA PHE A 131 3.19 -9.26 -21.01
C PHE A 131 4.54 -9.66 -21.61
N ALA A 132 5.62 -9.41 -20.88
CA ALA A 132 6.96 -9.89 -21.19
C ALA A 132 7.00 -11.44 -21.16
N LYS A 133 7.90 -12.04 -21.95
CA LYS A 133 8.03 -13.50 -22.05
C LYS A 133 8.59 -14.12 -20.77
N ASN A 134 9.47 -13.41 -20.06
CA ASN A 134 10.07 -13.80 -18.80
C ASN A 134 9.24 -13.35 -17.58
N SER A 135 7.94 -13.12 -17.77
CA SER A 135 7.03 -12.71 -16.68
C SER A 135 6.02 -13.78 -16.32
N LYS A 136 5.68 -13.88 -15.04
CA LYS A 136 4.65 -14.76 -14.49
C LYS A 136 3.72 -13.99 -13.56
N VAL A 137 2.42 -14.37 -13.56
CA VAL A 137 1.41 -13.76 -12.70
C VAL A 137 1.09 -14.69 -11.54
N TYR A 138 1.04 -14.12 -10.33
CA TYR A 138 0.81 -14.83 -9.07
C TYR A 138 -0.27 -14.16 -8.24
N ASP A 139 -1.00 -14.95 -7.46
CA ASP A 139 -1.86 -14.44 -6.41
C ASP A 139 -1.01 -13.83 -5.27
N ARG A 140 -1.51 -12.78 -4.63
CA ARG A 140 -0.89 -12.13 -3.48
C ARG A 140 -0.49 -13.10 -2.36
N LYS A 141 -1.24 -14.19 -2.18
CA LYS A 141 -0.96 -15.20 -1.15
C LYS A 141 0.38 -15.88 -1.33
N ASN A 142 0.89 -15.93 -2.56
CA ASN A 142 2.18 -16.55 -2.89
C ASN A 142 3.38 -15.61 -2.74
N ILE A 143 3.20 -14.39 -2.23
CA ILE A 143 4.25 -13.36 -2.23
C ILE A 143 5.54 -13.81 -1.54
N ILE A 144 5.47 -14.59 -0.46
CA ILE A 144 6.65 -15.06 0.26
C ILE A 144 7.41 -16.08 -0.58
N ASP A 145 6.71 -17.08 -1.11
CA ASP A 145 7.32 -18.13 -1.93
C ASP A 145 7.99 -17.54 -3.18
N VAL A 146 7.30 -16.61 -3.86
CA VAL A 146 7.84 -15.92 -5.03
C VAL A 146 9.10 -15.12 -4.67
N GLN A 147 9.13 -14.44 -3.54
CA GLN A 147 10.33 -13.73 -3.09
C GLN A 147 11.50 -14.70 -2.83
N ILE A 148 11.22 -15.84 -2.20
CA ILE A 148 12.24 -16.89 -1.97
C ILE A 148 12.77 -17.44 -3.30
N GLU A 149 11.91 -17.64 -4.30
CA GLU A 149 12.32 -18.12 -5.63
C GLU A 149 13.20 -17.10 -6.34
N LEU A 150 12.77 -15.83 -6.39
CA LEU A 150 13.50 -14.77 -7.06
C LEU A 150 14.85 -14.47 -6.41
N SER A 151 14.95 -14.57 -5.07
CA SER A 151 16.21 -14.35 -4.35
C SER A 151 17.32 -15.36 -4.69
N LYS A 152 16.97 -16.52 -5.28
CA LYS A 152 17.94 -17.54 -5.71
C LYS A 152 18.51 -17.28 -7.09
N ILE A 153 17.89 -16.41 -7.88
CA ILE A 153 18.30 -16.11 -9.25
C ILE A 153 19.53 -15.19 -9.23
N ASN A 154 20.55 -15.56 -9.97
CA ASN A 154 21.72 -14.71 -10.14
C ASN A 154 21.40 -13.56 -11.11
N GLY A 155 21.53 -12.33 -10.62
CA GLY A 155 21.21 -11.13 -11.37
C GLY A 155 20.06 -10.34 -10.77
N THR A 156 19.54 -9.41 -11.55
CA THR A 156 18.47 -8.51 -11.10
C THR A 156 17.11 -9.05 -11.50
N THR A 157 16.22 -9.21 -10.54
CA THR A 157 14.83 -9.61 -10.73
C THR A 157 13.87 -8.52 -10.29
N VAL A 158 12.61 -8.58 -10.75
CA VAL A 158 11.61 -7.56 -10.40
C VAL A 158 10.29 -8.20 -10.02
N ILE A 159 9.70 -7.70 -8.94
CA ILE A 159 8.30 -7.93 -8.59
C ILE A 159 7.52 -6.66 -8.93
N ILE A 160 6.48 -6.77 -9.74
CA ILE A 160 5.46 -5.73 -9.90
C ILE A 160 4.29 -6.13 -8.99
N TYR A 161 4.14 -5.43 -7.87
CA TYR A 161 3.06 -5.68 -6.93
C TYR A 161 1.88 -4.77 -7.26
N ASP A 162 0.90 -5.30 -7.98
CA ASP A 162 -0.29 -4.58 -8.44
C ASP A 162 -1.43 -4.71 -7.44
N GLN A 163 -1.60 -3.69 -6.64
CA GLN A 163 -2.71 -3.56 -5.71
C GLN A 163 -3.04 -2.10 -5.46
N THR A 164 -4.28 -1.70 -5.74
CA THR A 164 -4.72 -0.33 -5.46
C THR A 164 -4.55 -0.01 -3.97
N CYS A 165 -3.99 1.15 -3.68
CA CYS A 165 -3.80 1.63 -2.30
C CYS A 165 -5.10 1.60 -1.50
N ALA A 166 -5.05 1.13 -0.25
CA ALA A 166 -6.20 1.06 0.64
C ALA A 166 -6.91 2.40 0.83
N ALA A 167 -6.15 3.50 0.98
CA ALA A 167 -6.70 4.83 1.09
C ALA A 167 -7.42 5.26 -0.20
N GLU A 168 -6.88 4.89 -1.36
CA GLU A 168 -7.49 5.19 -2.64
C GLU A 168 -8.76 4.36 -2.88
N LYS A 169 -8.75 3.06 -2.55
CA LYS A 169 -9.98 2.23 -2.55
C LYS A 169 -11.10 2.90 -1.73
N ARG A 170 -10.78 3.44 -0.54
CA ARG A 170 -11.76 4.17 0.29
C ARG A 170 -12.26 5.46 -0.36
N ARG A 171 -11.36 6.26 -0.97
CA ARG A 171 -11.77 7.48 -1.71
C ARG A 171 -12.67 7.15 -2.89
N ARG A 172 -12.34 6.13 -3.68
CA ARG A 172 -13.13 5.68 -4.83
C ARG A 172 -14.52 5.19 -4.40
N ARG A 173 -14.61 4.46 -3.27
CA ARG A 173 -15.91 4.06 -2.69
C ARG A 173 -16.74 5.26 -2.25
N LYS A 174 -16.13 6.24 -1.55
CA LYS A 174 -16.83 7.46 -1.16
C LYS A 174 -17.36 8.27 -2.34
N LYS A 175 -16.66 8.24 -3.48
CA LYS A 175 -17.06 8.89 -4.72
C LYS A 175 -18.03 8.05 -5.56
N GLY A 176 -18.38 6.84 -5.15
CA GLY A 176 -19.22 5.92 -5.91
C GLY A 176 -18.56 5.31 -7.16
N ILE A 177 -17.24 5.48 -7.32
CA ILE A 177 -16.46 4.94 -8.44
C ILE A 177 -16.18 3.45 -8.25
N LEU A 178 -15.99 3.04 -6.99
CA LEU A 178 -15.75 1.65 -6.60
C LEU A 178 -16.95 1.16 -5.77
N GLU A 179 -17.47 -0.02 -6.10
CA GLU A 179 -18.58 -0.62 -5.38
C GLU A 179 -18.22 -0.90 -3.92
N GLU A 180 -19.18 -0.63 -3.03
CA GLU A 180 -19.06 -0.94 -1.61
C GLU A 180 -19.38 -2.42 -1.38
N PRO A 181 -18.44 -3.24 -0.84
CA PRO A 181 -18.75 -4.63 -0.54
C PRO A 181 -19.91 -4.76 0.45
N LYS A 182 -20.83 -5.68 0.17
CA LYS A 182 -22.00 -5.95 1.01
C LYS A 182 -21.66 -6.65 2.33
N LYS A 183 -20.42 -7.17 2.45
CA LYS A 183 -19.92 -7.82 3.66
C LYS A 183 -19.18 -6.82 4.54
N LYS A 184 -19.50 -6.80 5.84
CA LYS A 184 -18.77 -6.03 6.86
C LYS A 184 -18.38 -6.94 8.01
N ILE A 185 -17.20 -6.71 8.56
CA ILE A 185 -16.68 -7.46 9.70
C ILE A 185 -16.73 -6.58 10.94
N PHE A 186 -17.17 -7.16 12.04
CA PHE A 186 -17.21 -6.54 13.36
C PHE A 186 -16.50 -7.43 14.37
N ILE A 187 -16.06 -6.85 15.47
CA ILE A 187 -15.57 -7.56 16.63
C ILE A 187 -16.61 -7.43 17.74
N ASN A 188 -17.14 -8.55 18.22
CA ASN A 188 -17.97 -8.57 19.42
C ASN A 188 -17.07 -8.32 20.63
N LYS A 189 -17.25 -7.18 21.28
CA LYS A 189 -16.43 -6.74 22.40
C LYS A 189 -16.59 -7.62 23.64
N ASP A 190 -17.76 -8.23 23.82
CA ASP A 190 -18.04 -9.09 24.97
C ASP A 190 -17.28 -10.42 24.88
N LEU A 191 -17.01 -10.90 23.66
CA LEU A 191 -16.23 -12.10 23.38
C LEU A 191 -14.73 -11.82 23.16
N CYS A 192 -14.35 -10.56 22.91
CA CYS A 192 -12.98 -10.21 22.64
C CYS A 192 -12.12 -10.28 23.91
N GLU A 193 -11.05 -11.05 23.90
CA GLU A 193 -10.09 -11.16 25.00
C GLU A 193 -9.01 -10.06 24.98
N GLY A 194 -8.96 -9.25 23.94
CA GLY A 194 -7.96 -8.18 23.79
C GLY A 194 -6.54 -8.65 23.47
N CYS A 195 -6.36 -9.91 23.09
CA CYS A 195 -5.05 -10.53 22.80
C CYS A 195 -4.23 -9.81 21.73
N GLY A 196 -4.89 -9.14 20.78
CA GLY A 196 -4.21 -8.37 19.72
C GLY A 196 -3.85 -9.19 18.47
N ASP A 197 -4.10 -10.48 18.45
CA ASP A 197 -3.75 -11.42 17.38
C ASP A 197 -4.28 -10.98 16.00
N CYS A 198 -5.50 -10.47 15.95
CA CYS A 198 -6.10 -9.92 14.74
C CYS A 198 -5.28 -8.76 14.13
N GLY A 199 -4.61 -7.97 14.97
CA GLY A 199 -3.72 -6.91 14.52
C GLY A 199 -2.42 -7.46 13.92
N ILE A 200 -1.87 -8.53 14.51
CA ILE A 200 -0.66 -9.21 14.02
C ILE A 200 -0.95 -9.87 12.67
N GLN A 201 -2.05 -10.59 12.56
CA GLN A 201 -2.46 -11.29 11.33
C GLN A 201 -2.69 -10.34 10.16
N SER A 202 -3.42 -9.26 10.37
CA SER A 202 -3.83 -8.37 9.28
C SER A 202 -2.95 -7.15 9.11
N ASN A 203 -2.18 -6.76 10.12
CA ASN A 203 -1.45 -5.49 10.19
C ASN A 203 -2.34 -4.28 9.79
N CYS A 204 -3.60 -4.30 10.19
CA CYS A 204 -4.63 -3.38 9.71
C CYS A 204 -4.83 -2.20 10.66
N VAL A 205 -4.70 -0.98 10.15
CA VAL A 205 -4.91 0.25 10.92
C VAL A 205 -6.35 0.46 11.41
N SER A 206 -7.32 -0.28 10.84
CA SER A 206 -8.72 -0.20 11.23
C SER A 206 -9.05 -0.98 12.50
N ILE A 207 -8.16 -1.87 12.93
CA ILE A 207 -8.30 -2.59 14.20
C ILE A 207 -7.75 -1.70 15.30
N ALA A 208 -8.66 -1.02 15.99
CA ALA A 208 -8.32 -0.07 17.05
C ALA A 208 -8.58 -0.68 18.45
N PRO A 209 -7.81 -0.31 19.46
CA PRO A 209 -8.13 -0.61 20.84
C PRO A 209 -9.36 0.16 21.29
N VAL A 210 -10.11 -0.40 22.21
CA VAL A 210 -11.23 0.26 22.90
C VAL A 210 -11.21 -0.14 24.37
N GLU A 211 -11.27 0.83 25.26
CA GLU A 211 -11.38 0.59 26.70
C GLU A 211 -12.81 0.21 27.05
N THR A 212 -12.97 -0.81 27.86
CA THR A 212 -14.26 -1.28 28.39
C THR A 212 -14.14 -1.53 29.89
N GLU A 213 -15.26 -1.73 30.56
CA GLU A 213 -15.28 -2.12 31.99
C GLU A 213 -14.55 -3.46 32.25
N TYR A 214 -14.43 -4.31 31.22
CA TYR A 214 -13.71 -5.59 31.28
C TYR A 214 -12.30 -5.52 30.68
N GLY A 215 -11.69 -4.33 30.69
CA GLY A 215 -10.37 -4.08 30.16
C GLY A 215 -10.35 -3.72 28.67
N ARG A 216 -9.15 -3.71 28.13
CA ARG A 216 -8.87 -3.25 26.77
C ARG A 216 -9.25 -4.31 25.74
N LYS A 217 -10.20 -3.97 24.87
CA LYS A 217 -10.71 -4.82 23.80
C LYS A 217 -10.29 -4.28 22.42
N ARG A 218 -10.75 -4.91 21.35
CA ARG A 218 -10.55 -4.47 19.96
C ARG A 218 -11.87 -4.14 19.30
N GLN A 219 -11.83 -3.22 18.36
CA GLN A 219 -12.94 -2.89 17.48
C GLN A 219 -12.44 -2.61 16.08
N ILE A 220 -13.31 -2.71 15.08
CA ILE A 220 -13.00 -2.33 13.70
C ILE A 220 -13.64 -0.98 13.42
N ASP A 221 -12.83 0.03 13.11
CA ASP A 221 -13.32 1.28 12.54
C ASP A 221 -13.77 1.05 11.11
N GLN A 222 -15.08 1.03 10.90
CA GLN A 222 -15.69 0.79 9.59
C GLN A 222 -15.37 1.87 8.56
N SER A 223 -15.02 3.08 9.00
CA SER A 223 -14.69 4.20 8.11
C SER A 223 -13.30 4.06 7.49
N SER A 224 -12.36 3.46 8.21
CA SER A 224 -10.99 3.21 7.78
C SER A 224 -10.77 1.78 7.27
N CYS A 225 -11.76 0.88 7.39
CA CYS A 225 -11.66 -0.51 6.97
C CYS A 225 -11.41 -0.64 5.47
N ASN A 226 -10.36 -1.38 5.12
CA ASN A 226 -9.98 -1.65 3.74
C ASN A 226 -10.88 -2.68 3.04
N LYS A 227 -11.54 -3.55 3.84
CA LYS A 227 -12.43 -4.64 3.37
C LYS A 227 -11.71 -5.69 2.52
N ASP A 228 -10.47 -5.94 2.84
CA ASP A 228 -9.67 -7.04 2.29
C ASP A 228 -9.83 -8.35 3.09
N TYR A 229 -10.49 -8.25 4.24
CA TYR A 229 -10.86 -9.36 5.12
C TYR A 229 -9.70 -10.18 5.70
N THR A 230 -8.46 -9.78 5.54
CA THR A 230 -7.28 -10.48 6.08
C THR A 230 -7.32 -10.65 7.61
N CYS A 231 -8.08 -9.81 8.30
CA CYS A 231 -8.27 -9.92 9.75
C CYS A 231 -9.02 -11.19 10.19
N VAL A 232 -9.74 -11.85 9.30
CA VAL A 232 -10.47 -13.09 9.59
C VAL A 232 -9.78 -14.35 9.08
N ASP A 233 -8.59 -14.25 8.53
CA ASP A 233 -7.79 -15.41 8.10
C ASP A 233 -7.30 -16.24 9.31
N GLY A 234 -7.23 -15.64 10.49
CA GLY A 234 -7.01 -16.32 11.77
C GLY A 234 -8.32 -16.83 12.41
N PHE A 235 -8.20 -17.78 13.31
CA PHE A 235 -9.35 -18.28 14.09
C PHE A 235 -9.57 -17.40 15.32
N CYS A 236 -10.65 -16.60 15.33
CA CYS A 236 -11.08 -15.83 16.49
C CYS A 236 -12.61 -15.81 16.60
N PRO A 237 -13.20 -16.30 17.72
CA PRO A 237 -14.65 -16.40 17.88
C PRO A 237 -15.36 -15.06 18.06
N SER A 238 -14.62 -13.97 18.31
CA SER A 238 -15.22 -12.64 18.48
C SER A 238 -15.52 -11.93 17.15
N PHE A 239 -15.07 -12.44 16.00
CA PHE A 239 -15.41 -11.87 14.70
C PHE A 239 -16.84 -12.21 14.29
N VAL A 240 -17.56 -11.19 13.81
CA VAL A 240 -18.91 -11.30 13.27
C VAL A 240 -18.94 -10.74 11.88
N SER A 241 -19.36 -11.55 10.91
CA SER A 241 -19.61 -11.13 9.53
C SER A 241 -21.08 -10.74 9.36
N LEU A 242 -21.33 -9.56 8.86
CA LEU A 242 -22.66 -9.10 8.47
C LEU A 242 -22.71 -8.95 6.96
N GLU A 243 -23.74 -9.51 6.33
CA GLU A 243 -23.95 -9.44 4.88
C GLU A 243 -25.23 -8.66 4.57
N GLY A 244 -25.19 -7.83 3.56
CA GLY A 244 -26.30 -7.01 3.11
C GLY A 244 -25.97 -5.54 2.99
N ASP A 245 -26.98 -4.71 2.70
CA ASP A 245 -26.84 -3.24 2.66
C ASP A 245 -26.90 -2.65 4.07
N ILE A 246 -25.80 -2.83 4.80
CA ILE A 246 -25.69 -2.44 6.20
C ILE A 246 -25.24 -1.00 6.26
N ARG A 247 -26.10 -0.12 6.75
CA ARG A 247 -25.81 1.29 7.00
C ARG A 247 -25.81 1.57 8.50
N LEU A 248 -24.86 2.39 8.95
CA LEU A 248 -24.95 2.93 10.29
C LEU A 248 -26.20 3.81 10.37
N LYS A 249 -27.03 3.57 11.40
CA LYS A 249 -28.12 4.48 11.72
C LYS A 249 -27.51 5.82 12.12
N LYS A 250 -27.68 6.84 11.27
CA LYS A 250 -27.25 8.20 11.58
C LYS A 250 -28.24 8.78 12.56
N ASN A 251 -27.89 8.83 13.83
CA ASN A 251 -28.62 9.63 14.80
C ASN A 251 -28.10 11.06 14.69
N TYR A 252 -28.58 11.81 13.69
CA TYR A 252 -28.42 13.25 13.70
C TYR A 252 -29.52 13.80 14.61
N ASP A 253 -29.12 14.45 15.69
CA ASP A 253 -29.99 15.34 16.43
C ASP A 253 -29.92 16.70 15.76
N ASP A 254 -30.84 16.94 14.81
CA ASP A 254 -30.92 18.22 14.09
C ASP A 254 -31.10 19.39 15.04
N ASN A 255 -31.74 19.18 16.21
CA ASN A 255 -31.87 20.21 17.23
C ASN A 255 -30.52 20.53 17.87
N LEU A 256 -29.66 19.54 18.09
CA LEU A 256 -28.31 19.77 18.60
C LEU A 256 -27.45 20.53 17.58
N ILE A 257 -27.52 20.16 16.30
CA ILE A 257 -26.80 20.84 15.23
C ILE A 257 -27.25 22.28 15.12
N ASN A 258 -28.55 22.54 15.10
CA ASN A 258 -29.11 23.91 15.06
C ASN A 258 -28.71 24.73 16.30
N LYS A 259 -28.69 24.08 17.48
CA LYS A 259 -28.27 24.74 18.73
C LYS A 259 -26.75 25.03 18.74
N ILE A 260 -25.93 24.25 18.11
CA ILE A 260 -24.49 24.49 17.93
C ILE A 260 -24.29 25.63 16.93
N ASN A 261 -24.93 25.56 15.77
CA ASN A 261 -24.84 26.59 14.74
C ASN A 261 -25.30 27.98 15.22
N SER A 262 -26.34 28.05 16.06
CA SER A 262 -26.81 29.30 16.65
C SER A 262 -25.84 29.92 17.68
N LYS A 263 -24.82 29.19 18.13
CA LYS A 263 -23.79 29.64 19.08
C LYS A 263 -22.46 29.95 18.40
N ILE A 264 -22.33 29.68 17.13
CA ILE A 264 -21.13 30.01 16.35
C ILE A 264 -21.33 31.39 15.78
N ASP A 265 -20.55 32.35 16.24
CA ASP A 265 -20.53 33.69 15.64
C ASP A 265 -19.99 33.60 14.20
N ASP A 266 -20.55 34.47 13.35
CA ASP A 266 -20.00 34.62 12.00
C ASP A 266 -18.54 35.06 12.06
N PRO A 267 -17.68 34.49 11.20
CA PRO A 267 -16.27 34.83 11.18
C PRO A 267 -16.12 36.35 10.88
N LYS A 268 -15.38 37.04 11.71
CA LYS A 268 -15.02 38.45 11.46
C LYS A 268 -14.10 38.54 10.26
N LEU A 269 -14.64 38.92 9.14
CA LEU A 269 -13.84 39.12 7.93
C LEU A 269 -12.98 40.36 8.08
N PRO A 270 -11.68 40.32 7.75
CA PRO A 270 -10.83 41.48 7.75
C PRO A 270 -11.34 42.51 6.72
N GLN A 271 -11.37 43.80 7.09
CA GLN A 271 -11.66 44.86 6.13
C GLN A 271 -10.46 45.02 5.19
N ILE A 272 -10.70 44.78 3.92
CA ILE A 272 -9.65 44.87 2.90
C ILE A 272 -9.80 46.21 2.19
N ASN A 273 -8.94 47.16 2.56
CA ASN A 273 -8.99 48.54 2.06
C ASN A 273 -8.11 48.78 0.81
N LYS A 274 -7.41 47.75 0.32
CA LYS A 274 -6.51 47.83 -0.86
C LYS A 274 -6.67 46.60 -1.73
N SER A 275 -6.37 46.74 -3.01
CA SER A 275 -6.27 45.59 -3.93
C SER A 275 -5.19 44.62 -3.43
N PHE A 276 -5.51 43.35 -3.37
CA PHE A 276 -4.58 42.26 -2.99
C PHE A 276 -4.81 41.06 -3.89
N GLY A 277 -3.76 40.32 -4.08
CA GLY A 277 -3.81 39.05 -4.79
C GLY A 277 -3.94 37.90 -3.80
N ILE A 278 -4.82 36.96 -4.09
CA ILE A 278 -4.91 35.71 -3.37
C ILE A 278 -4.28 34.62 -4.25
N MET A 279 -3.24 33.97 -3.75
CA MET A 279 -2.69 32.77 -4.37
C MET A 279 -3.26 31.56 -3.62
N ILE A 280 -4.02 30.73 -4.31
CA ILE A 280 -4.49 29.44 -3.78
C ILE A 280 -3.56 28.37 -4.36
N ALA A 281 -2.67 27.84 -3.52
CA ALA A 281 -1.92 26.65 -3.88
C ALA A 281 -2.91 25.48 -3.87
N GLY A 282 -3.16 24.91 -5.05
CA GLY A 282 -3.95 23.68 -5.17
C GLY A 282 -3.18 22.51 -4.59
N ILE A 283 -3.89 21.60 -3.92
CA ILE A 283 -3.39 20.29 -3.46
C ILE A 283 -3.75 19.27 -4.52
#